data_f8bafab5e1e4e616f9d2f9a8b6838fbc
#
_entry.id   f8bafab5e1e4e616f9d2f9a8b6838fbc
#
_cell.length_a   1.000
_cell.length_b   1.000
_cell.length_c   1.000
_cell.angle_alpha   90.00
_cell.angle_beta   90.00
_cell.angle_gamma   90.00
#
_symmetry.space_group_name_H-M   'P 1'
#
loop_
_entity.id
_entity.type
_entity.pdbx_description
1 polymer ?
#
loop_
_entity_poly.entity_id
_entity_poly.type
_entity_poly.pdbx_seq_one_letter_code
_entity_poly.pdbx_strand_id
1 'polypeptide(L)'
;VGDITRAFAEADVVIEESFRVARISGQPMEPRGCLARWERSKFGDTLTLWDSTQSPHTARRVLADMFGLPQQNVRVIAPDVGGGFGIKNWFYQEEGAVPIAARLLDRPVKWVEDRREDLLTTYQARDQEHRAAIALRRDGTILGVRDSFIADQGAYTPFGLVVPYNTTTTLPGPYRLPAYEAHMRVAYTSKPPIAPYRAAGRPQGVLVMERLLDL
;
A
#
# COMPACT_ATOMS: atom_id res chain seq x y z
N VAL A 1 -6.61 2.98 -24.10
CA VAL A 1 -7.91 2.68 -24.72
C VAL A 1 -8.25 3.82 -25.66
N GLY A 2 -8.87 3.54 -26.82
CA GLY A 2 -9.17 4.57 -27.83
C GLY A 2 -7.93 5.14 -28.53
N ASP A 3 -8.13 6.18 -29.33
CA ASP A 3 -7.05 6.90 -30.04
C ASP A 3 -6.80 8.25 -29.34
N ILE A 4 -5.82 8.28 -28.45
CA ILE A 4 -5.50 9.48 -27.66
C ILE A 4 -4.91 10.59 -28.55
N THR A 5 -4.12 10.23 -29.56
CA THR A 5 -3.52 11.20 -30.48
C THR A 5 -4.60 11.96 -31.26
N ARG A 6 -5.57 11.22 -31.78
CA ARG A 6 -6.72 11.79 -32.47
C ARG A 6 -7.58 12.64 -31.53
N ALA A 7 -7.85 12.16 -30.30
CA ALA A 7 -8.64 12.90 -29.31
C ALA A 7 -8.04 14.29 -29.01
N PHE A 8 -6.72 14.37 -28.86
CA PHE A 8 -6.02 15.63 -28.61
C PHE A 8 -5.92 16.52 -29.85
N ALA A 9 -5.83 15.94 -31.06
CA ALA A 9 -5.81 16.69 -32.31
C ALA A 9 -7.18 17.32 -32.68
N GLU A 10 -8.28 16.67 -32.27
CA GLU A 10 -9.66 17.12 -32.52
C GLU A 10 -10.22 18.00 -31.38
N ALA A 11 -9.45 18.27 -30.33
CA ALA A 11 -9.91 19.04 -29.17
C ALA A 11 -10.00 20.54 -29.47
N ASP A 12 -11.08 21.17 -29.04
CA ASP A 12 -11.21 22.63 -29.05
C ASP A 12 -10.46 23.26 -27.85
N VAL A 13 -10.36 22.51 -26.73
CA VAL A 13 -9.71 22.94 -25.51
C VAL A 13 -8.87 21.79 -24.95
N VAL A 14 -7.64 22.09 -24.56
CA VAL A 14 -6.75 21.18 -23.86
C VAL A 14 -6.33 21.84 -22.56
N ILE A 15 -6.56 21.17 -21.45
CA ILE A 15 -6.09 21.58 -20.12
C ILE A 15 -5.02 20.60 -19.71
N GLU A 16 -3.84 21.09 -19.35
CA GLU A 16 -2.72 20.28 -18.86
C GLU A 16 -2.23 20.87 -17.54
N GLU A 17 -2.05 20.00 -16.53
CA GLU A 17 -1.64 20.42 -15.19
C GLU A 17 -0.76 19.36 -14.53
N SER A 18 0.02 19.82 -13.55
CA SER A 18 0.88 18.96 -12.73
C SER A 18 0.31 18.84 -11.32
N PHE A 19 0.19 17.61 -10.83
CA PHE A 19 -0.35 17.33 -9.51
C PHE A 19 0.68 16.57 -8.67
N ARG A 20 0.82 16.96 -7.42
CA ARG A 20 1.63 16.25 -6.46
C ARG A 20 0.77 15.71 -5.32
N VAL A 21 0.82 14.40 -5.14
CA VAL A 21 0.18 13.72 -4.02
C VAL A 21 1.28 13.35 -3.02
N ALA A 22 1.33 14.07 -1.92
CA ALA A 22 2.39 13.91 -0.92
C ALA A 22 2.35 12.54 -0.24
N ARG A 23 3.51 12.07 0.20
CA ARG A 23 3.65 10.89 1.04
C ARG A 23 2.97 11.10 2.38
N ILE A 24 2.28 10.08 2.87
CA ILE A 24 1.60 10.08 4.16
C ILE A 24 1.83 8.78 4.92
N SER A 25 1.68 8.81 6.25
CA SER A 25 1.60 7.64 7.12
C SER A 25 0.15 7.37 7.52
N GLY A 26 -0.20 6.10 7.72
CA GLY A 26 -1.56 5.67 8.11
C GLY A 26 -1.92 5.96 9.57
N GLN A 27 -0.96 6.04 10.45
CA GLN A 27 -1.05 6.40 11.88
C GLN A 27 -2.29 5.86 12.62
N PRO A 28 -2.50 4.53 12.72
CA PRO A 28 -3.57 4.01 13.56
C PRO A 28 -3.35 4.44 15.01
N MET A 29 -4.43 4.59 15.78
CA MET A 29 -4.35 4.97 17.20
C MET A 29 -3.54 3.97 18.00
N GLU A 30 -3.69 2.68 17.72
CA GLU A 30 -2.83 1.62 18.19
C GLU A 30 -1.64 1.46 17.23
N PRO A 31 -0.38 1.72 17.63
CA PRO A 31 0.81 1.34 16.88
C PRO A 31 0.90 -0.18 16.69
N ARG A 32 1.93 -0.65 15.98
CA ARG A 32 2.14 -2.09 15.83
C ARG A 32 2.63 -2.68 17.14
N GLY A 33 2.37 -3.95 17.36
CA GLY A 33 2.89 -4.68 18.50
C GLY A 33 2.56 -6.15 18.41
N CYS A 34 3.45 -6.96 18.96
CA CYS A 34 3.24 -8.41 19.03
C CYS A 34 3.82 -9.00 20.32
N LEU A 35 3.30 -10.18 20.67
CA LEU A 35 3.78 -11.01 21.77
C LEU A 35 3.93 -12.43 21.25
N ALA A 36 5.11 -13.00 21.40
CA ALA A 36 5.39 -14.38 21.00
C ALA A 36 5.62 -15.28 22.19
N ARG A 37 5.10 -16.49 22.11
CA ARG A 37 5.37 -17.61 23.02
C ARG A 37 5.81 -18.83 22.21
N TRP A 38 7.02 -19.31 22.48
CA TRP A 38 7.57 -20.53 21.93
C TRP A 38 7.48 -21.64 22.95
N GLU A 39 6.95 -22.79 22.57
CA GLU A 39 6.82 -23.95 23.46
C GLU A 39 7.48 -25.16 22.82
N ARG A 40 8.42 -25.77 23.56
CA ARG A 40 9.10 -27.00 23.13
C ARG A 40 8.38 -28.22 23.69
N SER A 41 8.16 -29.22 22.86
CA SER A 41 7.59 -30.48 23.32
C SER A 41 8.20 -31.68 22.58
N LYS A 42 8.02 -32.86 23.14
CA LYS A 42 8.41 -34.12 22.49
C LYS A 42 7.66 -34.41 21.19
N PHE A 43 6.57 -33.71 20.93
CA PHE A 43 5.76 -33.81 19.71
C PHE A 43 6.08 -32.73 18.67
N GLY A 44 7.09 -31.92 18.92
CA GLY A 44 7.50 -30.80 18.11
C GLY A 44 7.25 -29.46 18.78
N ASP A 45 7.96 -28.44 18.28
CA ASP A 45 7.83 -27.07 18.77
C ASP A 45 6.52 -26.46 18.30
N THR A 46 5.96 -25.55 19.10
CA THR A 46 4.79 -24.73 18.75
C THR A 46 5.07 -23.25 18.99
N LEU A 47 4.53 -22.40 18.12
CA LEU A 47 4.61 -20.95 18.21
C LEU A 47 3.20 -20.36 18.33
N THR A 48 2.98 -19.55 19.36
CA THR A 48 1.81 -18.66 19.42
C THR A 48 2.28 -17.21 19.33
N LEU A 49 1.72 -16.47 18.35
CA LEU A 49 1.94 -15.03 18.20
C LEU A 49 0.60 -14.31 18.39
N TRP A 50 0.51 -13.39 19.33
CA TRP A 50 -0.54 -12.37 19.39
C TRP A 50 -0.01 -11.14 18.68
N ASP A 51 -0.78 -10.63 17.72
CA ASP A 51 -0.25 -9.67 16.76
C ASP A 51 -1.31 -8.63 16.35
N SER A 52 -0.91 -7.38 16.37
CA SER A 52 -1.73 -6.28 15.88
C SER A 52 -1.68 -6.23 14.34
N THR A 53 -2.29 -7.21 13.70
CA THR A 53 -2.25 -7.43 12.25
C THR A 53 -3.63 -7.51 11.62
N GLN A 54 -3.71 -7.15 10.31
CA GLN A 54 -4.88 -7.37 9.46
C GLN A 54 -4.83 -8.73 8.75
N SER A 55 -3.68 -9.44 8.80
CA SER A 55 -3.42 -10.63 7.99
C SER A 55 -2.86 -11.80 8.80
N PRO A 56 -3.58 -12.31 9.83
CA PRO A 56 -3.07 -13.36 10.69
C PRO A 56 -2.74 -14.66 9.93
N HIS A 57 -3.47 -14.97 8.85
CA HIS A 57 -3.20 -16.15 8.02
C HIS A 57 -1.89 -16.02 7.23
N THR A 58 -1.58 -14.81 6.73
CA THR A 58 -0.30 -14.55 6.05
C THR A 58 0.85 -14.63 7.03
N ALA A 59 0.73 -14.01 8.20
CA ALA A 59 1.73 -14.07 9.27
C ALA A 59 1.99 -15.53 9.68
N ARG A 60 0.94 -16.34 9.86
CA ARG A 60 1.07 -17.77 10.17
C ARG A 60 1.88 -18.52 9.12
N ARG A 61 1.60 -18.32 7.84
CA ARG A 61 2.32 -18.97 6.74
C ARG A 61 3.79 -18.57 6.72
N VAL A 62 4.07 -17.27 6.79
CA VAL A 62 5.44 -16.74 6.78
C VAL A 62 6.24 -17.30 7.97
N LEU A 63 5.66 -17.31 9.18
CA LEU A 63 6.32 -17.83 10.37
C LEU A 63 6.55 -19.35 10.28
N ALA A 64 5.60 -20.10 9.75
CA ALA A 64 5.76 -21.55 9.53
C ALA A 64 6.93 -21.82 8.60
N ASP A 65 7.01 -21.14 7.47
CA ASP A 65 8.09 -21.26 6.50
C ASP A 65 9.44 -20.81 7.10
N MET A 66 9.46 -19.68 7.81
CA MET A 66 10.66 -19.11 8.41
C MET A 66 11.30 -20.02 9.47
N PHE A 67 10.48 -20.71 10.25
CA PHE A 67 10.96 -21.59 11.33
C PHE A 67 10.99 -23.07 10.96
N GLY A 68 10.58 -23.45 9.75
CA GLY A 68 10.45 -24.83 9.32
C GLY A 68 9.42 -25.63 10.14
N LEU A 69 8.36 -24.95 10.61
CA LEU A 69 7.29 -25.58 11.39
C LEU A 69 6.11 -25.97 10.50
N PRO A 70 5.42 -27.07 10.79
CA PRO A 70 4.10 -27.32 10.22
C PRO A 70 3.14 -26.18 10.57
N GLN A 71 2.28 -25.75 9.63
CA GLN A 71 1.37 -24.62 9.87
C GLN A 71 0.41 -24.83 11.06
N GLN A 72 0.05 -26.09 11.36
CA GLN A 72 -0.77 -26.40 12.53
C GLN A 72 -0.05 -26.13 13.87
N ASN A 73 1.28 -26.06 13.86
CA ASN A 73 2.10 -25.77 15.03
C ASN A 73 2.33 -24.24 15.22
N VAL A 74 1.83 -23.42 14.29
CA VAL A 74 1.91 -21.97 14.38
C VAL A 74 0.50 -21.40 14.53
N ARG A 75 0.26 -20.69 15.62
CA ARG A 75 -1.00 -19.99 15.90
C ARG A 75 -0.76 -18.49 15.90
N VAL A 76 -1.43 -17.76 15.05
CA VAL A 76 -1.45 -16.28 15.05
C VAL A 76 -2.84 -15.80 15.46
N ILE A 77 -2.88 -14.97 16.48
CA ILE A 77 -4.10 -14.42 17.06
C ILE A 77 -4.06 -12.92 16.87
N ALA A 78 -4.98 -12.38 16.06
CA ALA A 78 -5.25 -10.96 16.00
C ALA A 78 -6.34 -10.66 17.04
N PRO A 79 -6.00 -10.00 18.17
CA PRO A 79 -6.99 -9.55 19.15
C PRO A 79 -7.79 -8.35 18.61
N ASP A 80 -8.42 -7.58 19.47
CA ASP A 80 -9.06 -6.33 19.10
C ASP A 80 -8.00 -5.32 18.61
N VAL A 81 -7.91 -5.16 17.29
CA VAL A 81 -6.91 -4.30 16.63
C VAL A 81 -7.40 -2.86 16.56
N GLY A 82 -6.64 -1.93 17.14
CA GLY A 82 -6.95 -0.51 17.24
C GLY A 82 -6.68 0.30 15.97
N GLY A 83 -7.09 -0.24 14.81
CA GLY A 83 -6.93 0.32 13.48
C GLY A 83 -5.76 -0.28 12.70
N GLY A 84 -5.95 -0.44 11.40
CA GLY A 84 -4.91 -0.99 10.52
C GLY A 84 -4.81 -0.20 9.21
N PHE A 85 -5.97 0.13 8.61
CA PHE A 85 -6.11 0.95 7.41
C PHE A 85 -5.29 0.50 6.19
N GLY A 86 -4.82 -0.76 6.19
CA GLY A 86 -3.97 -1.33 5.15
C GLY A 86 -2.50 -1.43 5.53
N ILE A 87 -1.99 -0.59 6.42
CA ILE A 87 -0.57 -0.61 6.79
C ILE A 87 -0.20 -1.80 7.68
N LYS A 88 -1.14 -2.39 8.42
CA LYS A 88 -0.96 -3.63 9.20
C LYS A 88 -1.32 -4.89 8.39
N ASN A 89 -1.38 -4.78 7.06
CA ASN A 89 -1.76 -5.91 6.19
C ASN A 89 -0.55 -6.73 5.69
N TRP A 90 0.64 -6.39 6.10
CA TRP A 90 1.86 -7.08 5.69
C TRP A 90 2.63 -7.58 6.90
N PHE A 91 3.52 -8.55 6.66
CA PHE A 91 4.42 -9.07 7.68
C PHE A 91 5.64 -8.14 7.81
N TYR A 92 5.87 -7.65 9.01
CA TYR A 92 7.00 -6.80 9.34
C TYR A 92 8.14 -7.60 9.99
N GLN A 93 9.33 -7.03 9.97
CA GLN A 93 10.53 -7.68 10.50
C GLN A 93 10.41 -8.00 12.00
N GLU A 94 9.75 -7.14 12.76
CA GLU A 94 9.53 -7.31 14.21
C GLU A 94 8.65 -8.52 14.51
N GLU A 95 7.68 -8.82 13.65
CA GLU A 95 6.82 -10.01 13.77
C GLU A 95 7.61 -11.33 13.59
N GLY A 96 8.79 -11.27 12.96
CA GLY A 96 9.75 -12.37 12.90
C GLY A 96 10.78 -12.33 14.04
N ALA A 97 11.29 -11.17 14.38
CA ALA A 97 12.33 -10.99 15.40
C ALA A 97 11.86 -11.36 16.82
N VAL A 98 10.62 -10.98 17.15
CA VAL A 98 10.05 -11.27 18.49
C VAL A 98 9.89 -12.78 18.74
N PRO A 99 9.37 -13.61 17.80
CA PRO A 99 9.42 -15.06 17.93
C PRO A 99 10.83 -15.66 18.03
N ILE A 100 11.82 -15.14 17.30
CA ILE A 100 13.22 -15.56 17.43
C ILE A 100 13.71 -15.32 18.85
N ALA A 101 13.46 -14.12 19.38
CA ALA A 101 13.84 -13.80 20.77
C ALA A 101 13.14 -14.72 21.80
N ALA A 102 11.84 -14.99 21.61
CA ALA A 102 11.11 -15.88 22.48
C ALA A 102 11.68 -17.32 22.48
N ARG A 103 12.07 -17.81 21.28
CA ARG A 103 12.72 -19.12 21.12
C ARG A 103 14.09 -19.19 21.81
N LEU A 104 14.90 -18.13 21.68
CA LEU A 104 16.27 -18.08 22.23
C LEU A 104 16.25 -17.92 23.74
N LEU A 105 15.34 -17.10 24.27
CA LEU A 105 15.26 -16.80 25.70
C LEU A 105 14.44 -17.82 26.50
N ASP A 106 13.76 -18.74 25.80
CA ASP A 106 12.86 -19.74 26.40
C ASP A 106 11.79 -19.11 27.32
N ARG A 107 11.25 -17.97 26.89
CA ARG A 107 10.19 -17.23 27.60
C ARG A 107 9.37 -16.38 26.62
N PRO A 108 8.14 -16.00 26.99
CA PRO A 108 7.38 -15.05 26.19
C PRO A 108 8.11 -13.71 26.06
N VAL A 109 8.09 -13.16 24.85
CA VAL A 109 8.67 -11.84 24.53
C VAL A 109 7.58 -10.97 23.90
N LYS A 110 7.47 -9.75 24.38
CA LYS A 110 6.56 -8.73 23.88
C LYS A 110 7.34 -7.54 23.35
N TRP A 111 6.90 -7.02 22.22
CA TRP A 111 7.33 -5.75 21.66
C TRP A 111 6.10 -4.89 21.37
N VAL A 112 6.22 -3.60 21.59
CA VAL A 112 5.21 -2.59 21.24
C VAL A 112 5.95 -1.41 20.63
N GLU A 113 5.58 -1.05 19.43
CA GLU A 113 6.10 0.11 18.71
C GLU A 113 5.69 1.41 19.41
N ASP A 114 6.59 2.35 19.53
CA ASP A 114 6.21 3.70 19.91
C ASP A 114 5.78 4.53 18.68
N ARG A 115 5.17 5.69 18.89
CA ARG A 115 4.67 6.53 17.79
C ARG A 115 5.81 7.09 16.92
N ARG A 116 6.98 7.28 17.47
CA ARG A 116 8.16 7.75 16.72
C ARG A 116 8.68 6.67 15.78
N GLU A 117 8.75 5.45 16.26
CA GLU A 117 9.09 4.28 15.44
C GLU A 117 8.05 4.09 14.32
N ASP A 118 6.75 4.16 14.63
CA ASP A 118 5.68 4.07 13.65
C ASP A 118 5.83 5.09 12.51
N LEU A 119 6.12 6.34 12.83
CA LEU A 119 6.31 7.38 11.84
C LEU A 119 7.56 7.17 10.95
N LEU A 120 8.61 6.53 11.49
CA LEU A 120 9.88 6.33 10.81
C LEU A 120 9.95 5.03 10.00
N THR A 121 9.30 3.96 10.46
CA THR A 121 9.53 2.60 9.95
C THR A 121 8.31 1.92 9.36
N THR A 122 7.10 2.29 9.80
CA THR A 122 5.87 1.71 9.26
C THR A 122 5.69 2.11 7.79
N TYR A 123 5.15 1.19 7.00
CA TYR A 123 4.89 1.44 5.59
C TYR A 123 4.04 2.68 5.39
N GLN A 124 4.41 3.45 4.40
CA GLN A 124 3.78 4.72 4.05
C GLN A 124 2.91 4.57 2.80
N ALA A 125 2.28 5.65 2.36
CA ALA A 125 1.36 5.63 1.25
C ALA A 125 1.46 6.88 0.38
N ARG A 126 0.82 6.83 -0.78
CA ARG A 126 0.71 7.93 -1.76
C ARG A 126 2.03 8.14 -2.51
N ASP A 127 2.61 9.36 -2.45
CA ASP A 127 3.86 9.81 -3.06
C ASP A 127 3.90 9.60 -4.59
N GLN A 128 3.09 10.38 -5.28
CA GLN A 128 3.01 10.37 -6.76
C GLN A 128 3.07 11.80 -7.29
N GLU A 129 3.76 11.95 -8.42
CA GLU A 129 3.81 13.20 -9.19
C GLU A 129 3.26 12.93 -10.58
N HIS A 130 2.20 13.62 -10.94
CA HIS A 130 1.44 13.47 -12.17
C HIS A 130 1.62 14.69 -13.07
N ARG A 131 1.67 14.43 -14.38
CA ARG A 131 1.41 15.40 -15.42
C ARG A 131 0.27 14.86 -16.26
N ALA A 132 -0.89 15.46 -16.11
CA ALA A 132 -2.11 14.97 -16.72
C ALA A 132 -2.76 16.04 -17.61
N ALA A 133 -3.42 15.60 -18.66
CA ALA A 133 -4.12 16.48 -19.59
C ALA A 133 -5.48 15.89 -19.98
N ILE A 134 -6.45 16.78 -20.17
CA ILE A 134 -7.78 16.47 -20.68
C ILE A 134 -8.05 17.24 -21.99
N ALA A 135 -8.59 16.54 -22.96
CA ALA A 135 -8.98 17.06 -24.26
C ALA A 135 -10.50 17.17 -24.32
N LEU A 136 -11.02 18.34 -24.62
CA LEU A 136 -12.44 18.70 -24.55
C LEU A 136 -12.93 19.37 -25.86
N ARG A 137 -14.22 19.22 -26.16
CA ARG A 137 -14.95 20.14 -27.03
C ARG A 137 -15.42 21.36 -26.22
N ARG A 138 -15.79 22.44 -26.94
CA ARG A 138 -16.31 23.67 -26.30
C ARG A 138 -17.59 23.49 -25.48
N ASP A 139 -18.37 22.45 -25.78
CA ASP A 139 -19.57 22.09 -25.03
C ASP A 139 -19.31 21.27 -23.76
N GLY A 140 -18.03 21.02 -23.41
CA GLY A 140 -17.62 20.23 -22.29
C GLY A 140 -17.55 18.71 -22.55
N THR A 141 -17.79 18.26 -23.77
CA THR A 141 -17.65 16.84 -24.13
C THR A 141 -16.18 16.41 -24.01
N ILE A 142 -15.91 15.39 -23.21
CA ILE A 142 -14.57 14.82 -23.02
C ILE A 142 -14.23 13.96 -24.26
N LEU A 143 -13.10 14.23 -24.90
CA LEU A 143 -12.55 13.44 -26.00
C LEU A 143 -11.52 12.45 -25.51
N GLY A 144 -10.70 12.81 -24.53
CA GLY A 144 -9.69 11.93 -23.99
C GLY A 144 -8.97 12.51 -22.78
N VAL A 145 -8.34 11.62 -22.03
CA VAL A 145 -7.48 11.95 -20.88
C VAL A 145 -6.17 11.21 -21.02
N ARG A 146 -5.05 11.87 -20.80
CA ARG A 146 -3.75 11.24 -20.63
C ARG A 146 -3.13 11.63 -19.31
N ASP A 147 -2.43 10.67 -18.70
CA ASP A 147 -1.69 10.88 -17.44
C ASP A 147 -0.30 10.23 -17.53
N SER A 148 0.72 10.95 -17.13
CA SER A 148 2.07 10.42 -16.98
C SER A 148 2.54 10.71 -15.58
N PHE A 149 2.85 9.68 -14.80
CA PHE A 149 3.24 9.88 -13.42
C PHE A 149 4.42 9.03 -12.97
N ILE A 150 5.09 9.51 -11.92
CA ILE A 150 6.11 8.79 -11.19
C ILE A 150 5.56 8.49 -9.80
N ALA A 151 5.63 7.22 -9.39
CA ALA A 151 5.34 6.76 -8.04
C ALA A 151 6.65 6.43 -7.32
N ASP A 152 6.89 7.06 -6.17
CA ASP A 152 7.99 6.69 -5.30
C ASP A 152 7.60 5.49 -4.45
N GLN A 153 8.24 4.34 -4.71
CA GLN A 153 7.93 3.07 -4.04
C GLN A 153 8.68 2.90 -2.70
N GLY A 154 9.67 3.74 -2.43
CA GLY A 154 10.57 3.58 -1.29
C GLY A 154 11.61 2.48 -1.53
N ALA A 155 12.18 1.92 -0.45
CA ALA A 155 13.31 1.01 -0.51
C ALA A 155 12.95 -0.41 -1.00
N TYR A 156 11.72 -0.86 -0.77
CA TYR A 156 11.22 -2.20 -1.10
C TYR A 156 9.83 -2.16 -1.72
N THR A 157 9.41 -3.26 -2.34
CA THR A 157 8.07 -3.40 -2.92
C THR A 157 7.27 -4.52 -2.25
N PRO A 158 6.84 -4.36 -1.00
CA PRO A 158 6.12 -5.42 -0.29
C PRO A 158 4.81 -5.84 -0.97
N PHE A 159 4.16 -4.92 -1.68
CA PHE A 159 2.91 -5.16 -2.41
C PHE A 159 3.05 -5.05 -3.94
N GLY A 160 4.28 -5.08 -4.46
CA GLY A 160 4.50 -4.88 -5.89
C GLY A 160 3.94 -3.53 -6.36
N LEU A 161 3.30 -3.52 -7.52
CA LEU A 161 2.79 -2.32 -8.18
C LEU A 161 1.30 -2.02 -7.90
N VAL A 162 0.70 -2.64 -6.88
CA VAL A 162 -0.76 -2.54 -6.62
C VAL A 162 -1.21 -1.09 -6.47
N VAL A 163 -0.46 -0.25 -5.73
CA VAL A 163 -0.86 1.14 -5.50
C VAL A 163 -0.85 1.97 -6.79
N PRO A 164 0.25 2.07 -7.55
CA PRO A 164 0.26 2.84 -8.79
C PRO A 164 -0.64 2.22 -9.88
N TYR A 165 -0.77 0.89 -9.93
CA TYR A 165 -1.71 0.23 -10.84
C TYR A 165 -3.16 0.63 -10.55
N ASN A 166 -3.57 0.64 -9.29
CA ASN A 166 -4.90 1.10 -8.90
C ASN A 166 -5.13 2.58 -9.25
N THR A 167 -4.12 3.43 -9.12
CA THR A 167 -4.20 4.83 -9.57
C THR A 167 -4.55 4.90 -11.05
N THR A 168 -3.80 4.16 -11.88
CA THR A 168 -4.02 4.11 -13.34
C THR A 168 -5.40 3.61 -13.71
N THR A 169 -5.86 2.51 -13.09
CA THR A 169 -7.13 1.87 -13.46
C THR A 169 -8.36 2.60 -12.94
N THR A 170 -8.22 3.42 -11.91
CA THR A 170 -9.34 4.13 -11.27
C THR A 170 -9.41 5.61 -11.64
N LEU A 171 -8.39 6.17 -12.29
CA LEU A 171 -8.38 7.55 -12.74
C LEU A 171 -9.59 7.89 -13.63
N PRO A 172 -10.01 7.04 -14.60
CA PRO A 172 -11.18 7.33 -15.42
C PRO A 172 -12.47 7.59 -14.63
N GLY A 173 -12.56 7.08 -13.40
CA GLY A 173 -13.74 7.26 -12.55
C GLY A 173 -15.04 6.78 -13.20
N PRO A 174 -16.16 7.47 -12.95
CA PRO A 174 -17.45 7.16 -13.54
C PRO A 174 -17.66 7.82 -14.92
N TYR A 175 -16.67 8.53 -15.44
CA TYR A 175 -16.79 9.33 -16.65
C TYR A 175 -16.68 8.48 -17.91
N ARG A 176 -17.39 8.89 -18.95
CA ARG A 176 -17.27 8.30 -20.28
C ARG A 176 -16.08 8.89 -21.00
N LEU A 177 -15.00 8.14 -21.07
CA LEU A 177 -13.76 8.53 -21.75
C LEU A 177 -13.61 7.74 -23.06
N PRO A 178 -13.79 8.36 -24.24
CA PRO A 178 -13.56 7.71 -25.54
C PRO A 178 -12.10 7.29 -25.73
N ALA A 179 -11.15 8.07 -25.19
CA ALA A 179 -9.74 7.75 -25.21
C ALA A 179 -9.10 7.98 -23.82
N TYR A 180 -8.26 7.04 -23.40
CA TYR A 180 -7.49 7.13 -22.16
C TYR A 180 -6.11 6.50 -22.34
N GLU A 181 -5.08 7.22 -21.92
CA GLU A 181 -3.70 6.77 -21.90
C GLU A 181 -3.06 7.08 -20.55
N ALA A 182 -2.35 6.12 -19.99
CA ALA A 182 -1.58 6.34 -18.79
C ALA A 182 -0.18 5.73 -18.89
N HIS A 183 0.83 6.52 -18.53
CA HIS A 183 2.22 6.11 -18.43
C HIS A 183 2.68 6.15 -16.97
N MET A 184 2.89 4.98 -16.41
CA MET A 184 3.32 4.81 -15.02
C MET A 184 4.81 4.49 -14.97
N ARG A 185 5.57 5.27 -14.21
CA ARG A 185 6.95 4.96 -13.81
C ARG A 185 7.01 4.78 -12.30
N VAL A 186 7.80 3.81 -11.85
CA VAL A 186 7.98 3.52 -10.44
C VAL A 186 9.46 3.63 -10.09
N ALA A 187 9.77 4.43 -9.08
CA ALA A 187 11.14 4.68 -8.63
C ALA A 187 11.38 4.06 -7.25
N TYR A 188 12.53 3.44 -7.06
CA TYR A 188 13.03 3.06 -5.75
C TYR A 188 13.79 4.22 -5.13
N THR A 189 13.60 4.43 -3.84
CA THR A 189 14.30 5.45 -3.06
C THR A 189 14.67 4.90 -1.68
N SER A 190 15.45 5.66 -0.91
CA SER A 190 15.82 5.28 0.46
C SER A 190 14.75 5.62 1.52
N LYS A 191 13.50 5.83 1.10
CA LYS A 191 12.36 6.09 2.01
C LYS A 191 11.71 4.77 2.47
N PRO A 192 10.87 4.78 3.52
CA PRO A 192 10.05 3.63 3.87
C PRO A 192 9.20 3.14 2.68
N PRO A 193 8.94 1.83 2.55
CA PRO A 193 8.17 1.30 1.44
C PRO A 193 6.74 1.86 1.38
N ILE A 194 6.20 1.95 0.17
CA ILE A 194 4.79 2.24 -0.06
C ILE A 194 3.97 0.96 0.04
N ALA A 195 2.89 1.04 0.81
CA ALA A 195 1.90 -0.03 0.92
C ALA A 195 0.48 0.51 0.70
N PRO A 196 -0.49 -0.38 0.50
CA PRO A 196 -1.89 0.01 0.48
C PRO A 196 -2.27 0.72 1.78
N TYR A 197 -2.72 1.95 1.65
CA TYR A 197 -3.37 2.69 2.71
C TYR A 197 -4.73 3.12 2.21
N ARG A 198 -5.76 2.93 3.01
CA ARG A 198 -7.18 3.25 2.79
C ARG A 198 -7.50 3.73 1.37
N ALA A 199 -8.06 2.82 0.56
CA ALA A 199 -8.34 2.94 -0.87
C ALA A 199 -7.14 2.73 -1.85
N ALA A 200 -5.89 2.52 -1.37
CA ALA A 200 -4.78 1.91 -2.10
C ALA A 200 -4.59 2.40 -3.56
N GLY A 201 -4.29 3.68 -3.76
CA GLY A 201 -4.06 4.27 -5.09
C GLY A 201 -5.25 5.01 -5.68
N ARG A 202 -6.48 4.64 -5.32
CA ARG A 202 -7.69 5.30 -5.83
C ARG A 202 -7.78 6.80 -5.54
N PRO A 203 -7.44 7.29 -4.34
CA PRO A 203 -7.50 8.72 -4.06
C PRO A 203 -6.61 9.58 -4.97
N GLN A 204 -5.47 9.03 -5.42
CA GLN A 204 -4.58 9.74 -6.33
C GLN A 204 -5.24 9.90 -7.72
N GLY A 205 -5.78 8.79 -8.28
CA GLY A 205 -6.49 8.84 -9.56
C GLY A 205 -7.71 9.77 -9.52
N VAL A 206 -8.51 9.66 -8.47
CA VAL A 206 -9.68 10.54 -8.27
C VAL A 206 -9.25 12.00 -8.18
N LEU A 207 -8.22 12.33 -7.38
CA LEU A 207 -7.72 13.70 -7.26
C LEU A 207 -7.34 14.29 -8.63
N VAL A 208 -6.59 13.55 -9.44
CA VAL A 208 -6.13 14.02 -10.74
C VAL A 208 -7.32 14.25 -11.68
N MET A 209 -8.24 13.29 -11.78
CA MET A 209 -9.39 13.41 -12.68
C MET A 209 -10.32 14.54 -12.29
N GLU A 210 -10.71 14.61 -11.01
CA GLU A 210 -11.65 15.64 -10.54
C GLU A 210 -11.03 17.05 -10.63
N ARG A 211 -9.72 17.18 -10.35
CA ARG A 211 -9.05 18.48 -10.51
C ARG A 211 -8.92 18.91 -11.97
N LEU A 212 -8.73 18.00 -12.92
CA LEU A 212 -8.76 18.34 -14.33
C LEU A 212 -10.14 18.84 -14.78
N LEU A 213 -11.21 18.33 -14.18
CA LEU A 213 -12.57 18.74 -14.48
C LEU A 213 -12.96 20.07 -13.79
N ASP A 214 -12.31 20.41 -12.69
CA ASP A 214 -12.53 21.69 -11.98
C ASP A 214 -11.87 22.90 -12.68
N LEU A 215 -10.87 22.64 -13.55
CA LEU A 215 -10.10 23.68 -14.27
C LEU A 215 -10.77 24.12 -15.54
#